data_225040bb3f75718985364ff49a5b79a2
#
_entry.id   225040bb3f75718985364ff49a5b79a2
#
_cell.length_a   1.000
_cell.length_b   1.000
_cell.length_c   1.000
_cell.angle_alpha   90.00
_cell.angle_beta   90.00
_cell.angle_gamma   90.00
#
_symmetry.space_group_name_H-M   'P 1'
#
loop_
_entity.id
_entity.type
_entity.pdbx_description
1 polymer ?
#
loop_
_entity_poly.entity_id
_entity_poly.type
_entity_poly.pdbx_seq_one_letter_code
_entity_poly.pdbx_strand_id
1 'polypeptide(L)'
;MATILKNGSRGPEVKTLQEALNTKLKPRPPLVPDGQYGNLTRSAVLAFQRKNWLVEDGEAGPATQSCLYDIETFAPILHKVSFIAQPTNTTCWATSTAMMKNSTVPIIIAKTPPDMILPDGSLANSSESDQAIVTGQRYARIHGLRCNAPMSWSVELLRQALSRGPLMFDMLWRVDEYTAGRGSPGHMIVVVGMRGDGNPDGTGTTLRIQDPWPPKRGKIYSKGYFKWSVDLPTMTYRVFER
;
A
#
# COMPACT_ATOMS: atom_id res chain seq x y z
N MET A 1 -11.29 15.06 -14.94
CA MET A 1 -11.30 13.87 -14.04
C MET A 1 -12.27 12.86 -14.61
N ALA A 2 -11.92 11.58 -14.61
CA ALA A 2 -12.85 10.52 -15.02
C ALA A 2 -14.03 10.44 -14.03
N THR A 3 -15.24 10.35 -14.55
CA THR A 3 -16.46 10.19 -13.73
C THR A 3 -16.41 8.85 -13.00
N ILE A 4 -16.66 8.85 -11.70
CA ILE A 4 -16.77 7.61 -10.92
C ILE A 4 -18.12 6.95 -11.22
N LEU A 5 -18.09 5.76 -11.81
CA LEU A 5 -19.30 4.95 -12.05
C LEU A 5 -19.47 3.96 -10.90
N LYS A 6 -20.65 3.96 -10.29
CA LYS A 6 -21.00 3.15 -9.12
C LYS A 6 -22.46 2.72 -9.13
N ASN A 7 -22.85 1.93 -8.16
CA ASN A 7 -24.24 1.47 -8.07
C ASN A 7 -25.23 2.64 -8.15
N GLY A 8 -26.18 2.54 -9.05
CA GLY A 8 -27.14 3.60 -9.38
C GLY A 8 -26.74 4.53 -10.54
N SER A 9 -25.47 4.52 -10.98
CA SER A 9 -25.07 5.26 -12.19
C SER A 9 -25.80 4.70 -13.42
N ARG A 10 -26.10 5.60 -14.39
CA ARG A 10 -26.80 5.23 -15.63
C ARG A 10 -26.21 6.01 -16.82
N GLY A 11 -26.34 5.45 -18.00
CA GLY A 11 -25.99 6.12 -19.26
C GLY A 11 -24.98 5.35 -20.12
N PRO A 12 -24.52 5.98 -21.21
CA PRO A 12 -23.64 5.34 -22.18
C PRO A 12 -22.28 4.93 -21.59
N GLU A 13 -21.76 5.68 -20.61
CA GLU A 13 -20.49 5.36 -19.93
C GLU A 13 -20.60 4.03 -19.16
N VAL A 14 -21.77 3.76 -18.54
CA VAL A 14 -22.02 2.48 -17.86
C VAL A 14 -22.10 1.34 -18.87
N LYS A 15 -22.74 1.57 -20.02
CA LYS A 15 -22.81 0.59 -21.09
C LYS A 15 -21.39 0.23 -21.59
N THR A 16 -20.56 1.23 -21.85
CA THR A 16 -19.15 1.05 -22.25
C THR A 16 -18.38 0.26 -21.19
N LEU A 17 -18.58 0.58 -19.89
CA LEU A 17 -17.97 -0.14 -18.80
C LEU A 17 -18.39 -1.65 -18.83
N GLN A 18 -19.67 -1.94 -19.02
CA GLN A 18 -20.19 -3.32 -19.06
C GLN A 18 -19.59 -4.12 -20.23
N GLU A 19 -19.48 -3.50 -21.42
CA GLU A 19 -18.86 -4.10 -22.61
C GLU A 19 -17.37 -4.40 -22.36
N ALA A 20 -16.63 -3.47 -21.78
CA ALA A 20 -15.22 -3.64 -21.44
C ALA A 20 -15.02 -4.75 -20.37
N LEU A 21 -15.87 -4.81 -19.35
CA LEU A 21 -15.85 -5.87 -18.35
C LEU A 21 -16.11 -7.25 -18.99
N ASN A 22 -17.07 -7.33 -19.90
CA ASN A 22 -17.33 -8.58 -20.64
C ASN A 22 -16.10 -9.03 -21.43
N THR A 23 -15.40 -8.10 -22.06
CA THR A 23 -14.19 -8.40 -22.84
C THR A 23 -13.04 -8.87 -21.95
N LYS A 24 -12.78 -8.17 -20.83
CA LYS A 24 -11.63 -8.42 -19.95
C LYS A 24 -11.81 -9.60 -18.98
N LEU A 25 -13.02 -9.80 -18.48
CA LEU A 25 -13.33 -10.86 -17.50
C LEU A 25 -13.94 -12.10 -18.12
N LYS A 26 -14.72 -11.94 -19.18
CA LYS A 26 -15.54 -13.01 -19.79
C LYS A 26 -16.44 -13.69 -18.75
N PRO A 27 -17.26 -12.93 -18.00
CA PRO A 27 -18.11 -13.49 -16.94
C PRO A 27 -19.13 -14.44 -17.51
N ARG A 28 -19.62 -15.36 -16.68
CA ARG A 28 -20.68 -16.32 -17.05
C ARG A 28 -21.79 -16.27 -16.00
N PRO A 29 -22.99 -15.82 -16.37
CA PRO A 29 -23.39 -15.25 -17.66
C PRO A 29 -22.70 -13.90 -17.92
N PRO A 30 -22.61 -13.45 -19.19
CA PRO A 30 -22.10 -12.12 -19.52
C PRO A 30 -23.04 -11.03 -19.00
N LEU A 31 -22.48 -9.84 -18.72
CA LEU A 31 -23.30 -8.68 -18.40
C LEU A 31 -24.14 -8.27 -19.62
N VAL A 32 -25.38 -7.86 -19.39
CA VAL A 32 -26.17 -7.15 -20.40
C VAL A 32 -25.72 -5.71 -20.42
N PRO A 33 -25.23 -5.16 -21.55
CA PRO A 33 -24.82 -3.76 -21.64
C PRO A 33 -26.03 -2.82 -21.75
N ASP A 34 -26.82 -2.73 -20.67
CA ASP A 34 -28.07 -1.98 -20.58
C ASP A 34 -27.87 -0.52 -20.13
N GLY A 35 -26.63 -0.15 -19.79
CA GLY A 35 -26.30 1.17 -19.29
C GLY A 35 -26.80 1.43 -17.87
N GLN A 36 -27.11 0.39 -17.09
CA GLN A 36 -27.52 0.53 -15.69
C GLN A 36 -26.49 -0.15 -14.77
N TYR A 37 -25.89 0.62 -13.89
CA TYR A 37 -24.94 0.10 -12.89
C TYR A 37 -25.70 -0.53 -11.72
N GLY A 38 -26.12 -1.79 -11.89
CA GLY A 38 -26.74 -2.59 -10.85
C GLY A 38 -25.76 -3.52 -10.13
N ASN A 39 -26.30 -4.43 -9.32
CA ASN A 39 -25.52 -5.38 -8.52
C ASN A 39 -24.62 -6.32 -9.37
N LEU A 40 -25.08 -6.72 -10.54
CA LEU A 40 -24.27 -7.57 -11.44
C LEU A 40 -23.05 -6.81 -11.96
N THR A 41 -23.24 -5.56 -12.39
CA THR A 41 -22.14 -4.69 -12.80
C THR A 41 -21.17 -4.45 -11.65
N ARG A 42 -21.67 -4.18 -10.44
CA ARG A 42 -20.85 -4.02 -9.24
C ARG A 42 -20.01 -5.28 -8.94
N SER A 43 -20.63 -6.44 -9.02
CA SER A 43 -19.95 -7.73 -8.80
C SER A 43 -18.84 -7.97 -9.83
N ALA A 44 -19.06 -7.62 -11.09
CA ALA A 44 -18.06 -7.72 -12.14
C ALA A 44 -16.91 -6.71 -11.91
N VAL A 45 -17.20 -5.47 -11.48
CA VAL A 45 -16.17 -4.50 -11.13
C VAL A 45 -15.33 -5.01 -9.97
N LEU A 46 -15.92 -5.54 -8.90
CA LEU A 46 -15.19 -6.15 -7.78
C LEU A 46 -14.29 -7.30 -8.24
N ALA A 47 -14.81 -8.18 -9.11
CA ALA A 47 -14.00 -9.28 -9.68
C ALA A 47 -12.83 -8.77 -10.53
N PHE A 48 -13.05 -7.71 -11.31
CA PHE A 48 -11.99 -7.06 -12.09
C PHE A 48 -10.94 -6.43 -11.19
N GLN A 49 -11.36 -5.68 -10.18
CA GLN A 49 -10.49 -5.04 -9.20
C GLN A 49 -9.62 -6.07 -8.48
N ARG A 50 -10.21 -7.16 -8.00
CA ARG A 50 -9.48 -8.27 -7.36
C ARG A 50 -8.44 -8.90 -8.27
N LYS A 51 -8.84 -9.24 -9.50
CA LYS A 51 -7.95 -9.84 -10.50
C LYS A 51 -6.73 -8.95 -10.81
N ASN A 52 -6.92 -7.64 -10.76
CA ASN A 52 -5.91 -6.64 -11.12
C ASN A 52 -5.29 -5.95 -9.90
N TRP A 53 -5.49 -6.49 -8.68
CA TRP A 53 -5.03 -5.94 -7.40
C TRP A 53 -5.27 -4.42 -7.25
N LEU A 54 -6.42 -3.95 -7.75
CA LEU A 54 -6.97 -2.61 -7.49
C LEU A 54 -7.66 -2.56 -6.12
N VAL A 55 -8.10 -1.38 -5.71
CA VAL A 55 -8.94 -1.23 -4.52
C VAL A 55 -10.30 -1.89 -4.79
N GLU A 56 -10.68 -2.84 -3.94
CA GLU A 56 -11.93 -3.61 -4.09
C GLU A 56 -13.12 -2.87 -3.43
N ASP A 57 -13.55 -1.75 -4.02
CA ASP A 57 -14.67 -0.93 -3.54
C ASP A 57 -15.96 -1.13 -4.37
N GLY A 58 -15.84 -1.73 -5.55
CA GLY A 58 -16.94 -1.91 -6.49
C GLY A 58 -17.35 -0.61 -7.17
N GLU A 59 -16.47 0.37 -7.24
CA GLU A 59 -16.66 1.61 -7.99
C GLU A 59 -15.64 1.69 -9.13
N ALA A 60 -16.07 2.05 -10.32
CA ALA A 60 -15.17 2.25 -11.45
C ALA A 60 -14.68 3.71 -11.46
N GLY A 61 -13.74 4.02 -10.55
CA GLY A 61 -13.01 5.28 -10.47
C GLY A 61 -11.81 5.33 -11.41
N PRO A 62 -10.99 6.40 -11.36
CA PRO A 62 -9.87 6.60 -12.28
C PRO A 62 -8.90 5.41 -12.37
N ALA A 63 -8.48 4.82 -11.26
CA ALA A 63 -7.58 3.69 -11.24
C ALA A 63 -8.20 2.42 -11.87
N THR A 64 -9.49 2.16 -11.63
CA THR A 64 -10.20 1.04 -12.25
C THR A 64 -10.37 1.24 -13.75
N GLN A 65 -10.73 2.45 -14.17
CA GLN A 65 -10.92 2.76 -15.58
C GLN A 65 -9.59 2.74 -16.34
N SER A 66 -8.51 3.29 -15.77
CA SER A 66 -7.21 3.27 -16.46
C SER A 66 -6.71 1.85 -16.70
N CYS A 67 -6.89 0.97 -15.75
CA CYS A 67 -6.57 -0.44 -15.89
C CYS A 67 -7.51 -1.17 -16.87
N LEU A 68 -8.81 -0.89 -16.84
CA LEU A 68 -9.81 -1.55 -17.69
C LEU A 68 -9.65 -1.20 -19.17
N TYR A 69 -9.32 0.05 -19.44
CA TYR A 69 -9.19 0.59 -20.80
C TYR A 69 -7.74 0.59 -21.33
N ASP A 70 -6.80 -0.03 -20.60
CA ASP A 70 -5.39 -0.10 -20.97
C ASP A 70 -4.72 1.28 -21.18
N ILE A 71 -5.11 2.28 -20.39
CA ILE A 71 -4.56 3.65 -20.43
C ILE A 71 -3.57 3.92 -19.29
N GLU A 72 -3.09 2.88 -18.62
CA GLU A 72 -1.99 3.02 -17.67
C GLU A 72 -0.72 3.49 -18.39
N THR A 73 -0.02 4.47 -17.83
CA THR A 73 1.12 5.12 -18.50
C THR A 73 2.45 4.43 -18.23
N PHE A 74 2.47 3.47 -17.32
CA PHE A 74 3.65 2.65 -17.03
C PHE A 74 3.27 1.19 -16.75
N ALA A 75 4.20 0.28 -17.01
CA ALA A 75 4.00 -1.13 -16.69
C ALA A 75 3.82 -1.29 -15.17
N PRO A 76 2.84 -2.06 -14.71
CA PRO A 76 2.63 -2.31 -13.29
C PRO A 76 3.89 -2.90 -12.63
N ILE A 77 4.31 -2.29 -11.54
CA ILE A 77 5.40 -2.77 -10.69
C ILE A 77 4.80 -3.69 -9.62
N LEU A 78 5.29 -4.92 -9.52
CA LEU A 78 4.89 -5.84 -8.46
C LEU A 78 6.05 -6.76 -8.09
N HIS A 79 6.62 -6.55 -6.92
CA HIS A 79 7.71 -7.35 -6.40
C HIS A 79 7.20 -8.65 -5.77
N LYS A 80 7.90 -9.75 -6.04
CA LYS A 80 7.67 -11.02 -5.33
C LYS A 80 8.31 -10.94 -3.96
N VAL A 81 7.50 -10.64 -2.96
CA VAL A 81 7.90 -10.61 -1.55
C VAL A 81 7.07 -11.66 -0.82
N SER A 82 7.76 -12.58 -0.12
CA SER A 82 7.09 -13.59 0.69
C SER A 82 6.41 -12.92 1.87
N PHE A 83 5.10 -13.03 1.94
CA PHE A 83 4.31 -12.42 3.00
C PHE A 83 4.53 -13.13 4.33
N ILE A 84 4.74 -12.34 5.40
CA ILE A 84 4.89 -12.82 6.77
C ILE A 84 3.94 -12.01 7.66
N ALA A 85 3.11 -12.70 8.47
CA ALA A 85 2.35 -12.05 9.53
C ALA A 85 3.23 -11.90 10.77
N GLN A 86 3.13 -10.77 11.48
CA GLN A 86 3.91 -10.57 12.70
C GLN A 86 3.48 -11.55 13.81
N PRO A 87 4.44 -12.10 14.57
CA PRO A 87 4.10 -13.04 15.63
C PRO A 87 3.47 -12.39 16.86
N THR A 88 3.82 -11.16 17.19
CA THR A 88 3.36 -10.42 18.38
C THR A 88 2.83 -9.04 18.01
N ASN A 89 2.29 -8.30 18.98
CA ASN A 89 1.75 -6.96 18.76
C ASN A 89 2.82 -5.90 18.42
N THR A 90 4.09 -6.15 18.70
CA THR A 90 5.17 -5.15 18.66
C THR A 90 6.25 -5.46 17.63
N THR A 91 6.15 -6.56 16.88
CA THR A 91 7.19 -7.05 15.97
C THR A 91 6.97 -6.68 14.51
N CYS A 92 6.15 -5.65 14.19
CA CYS A 92 5.95 -5.18 12.81
C CYS A 92 7.29 -4.79 12.13
N TRP A 93 8.19 -4.16 12.85
CA TRP A 93 9.50 -3.75 12.37
C TRP A 93 10.37 -4.93 11.92
N ALA A 94 10.47 -5.95 12.75
CA ALA A 94 11.24 -7.15 12.45
C ALA A 94 10.61 -7.95 11.30
N THR A 95 9.27 -8.02 11.28
CA THR A 95 8.53 -8.75 10.25
C THR A 95 8.62 -8.08 8.89
N SER A 96 8.41 -6.76 8.82
CA SER A 96 8.56 -6.01 7.57
C SER A 96 10.00 -6.07 7.05
N THR A 97 11.00 -6.00 7.94
CA THR A 97 12.40 -6.18 7.55
C THR A 97 12.67 -7.61 7.07
N ALA A 98 12.10 -8.63 7.69
CA ALA A 98 12.21 -10.01 7.22
C ALA A 98 11.64 -10.18 5.81
N MET A 99 10.48 -9.60 5.54
CA MET A 99 9.88 -9.55 4.19
C MET A 99 10.81 -8.83 3.20
N MET A 100 11.34 -7.66 3.56
CA MET A 100 12.30 -6.90 2.74
C MET A 100 13.56 -7.71 2.43
N LYS A 101 14.07 -8.48 3.37
CA LYS A 101 15.38 -9.16 3.25
C LYS A 101 15.26 -10.64 2.84
N ASN A 102 14.04 -11.13 2.58
CA ASN A 102 13.77 -12.56 2.36
C ASN A 102 14.41 -13.42 3.48
N SER A 103 14.12 -13.05 4.73
CA SER A 103 14.68 -13.61 5.95
C SER A 103 13.56 -14.09 6.90
N THR A 104 13.86 -14.32 8.15
CA THR A 104 12.89 -14.68 9.17
C THR A 104 12.89 -13.68 10.32
N VAL A 105 11.76 -13.56 11.03
CA VAL A 105 11.62 -12.61 12.14
C VAL A 105 12.65 -12.86 13.24
N PRO A 106 12.91 -14.12 13.69
CA PRO A 106 13.95 -14.38 14.69
C PRO A 106 15.36 -13.94 14.27
N ILE A 107 15.72 -14.12 13.00
CA ILE A 107 17.03 -13.69 12.47
C ILE A 107 17.15 -12.15 12.52
N ILE A 108 16.10 -11.43 12.16
CA ILE A 108 16.10 -9.96 12.23
C ILE A 108 16.21 -9.48 13.68
N ILE A 109 15.45 -10.07 14.59
CA ILE A 109 15.51 -9.74 16.02
C ILE A 109 16.93 -10.00 16.56
N ALA A 110 17.49 -11.18 16.33
CA ALA A 110 18.81 -11.55 16.82
C ALA A 110 19.94 -10.65 16.27
N LYS A 111 19.78 -10.11 15.06
CA LYS A 111 20.75 -9.19 14.45
C LYS A 111 20.61 -7.76 14.95
N THR A 112 19.46 -7.39 15.51
CA THR A 112 19.20 -6.04 16.02
C THR A 112 19.80 -5.88 17.42
N PRO A 113 20.64 -4.84 17.68
CA PRO A 113 21.23 -4.62 18.98
C PRO A 113 20.18 -4.49 20.08
N PRO A 114 20.43 -5.08 21.29
CA PRO A 114 19.46 -5.05 22.39
C PRO A 114 19.04 -3.64 22.83
N ASP A 115 19.92 -2.65 22.72
CA ASP A 115 19.64 -1.25 23.05
C ASP A 115 18.64 -0.60 22.08
N MET A 116 18.34 -1.25 20.96
CA MET A 116 17.33 -0.82 20.01
C MET A 116 15.98 -1.54 20.18
N ILE A 117 15.88 -2.45 21.11
CA ILE A 117 14.64 -3.22 21.37
C ILE A 117 14.15 -2.89 22.77
N LEU A 118 12.90 -2.40 22.87
CA LEU A 118 12.27 -2.10 24.14
C LEU A 118 11.84 -3.40 24.87
N PRO A 119 11.57 -3.35 26.18
CA PRO A 119 11.17 -4.52 26.94
C PRO A 119 9.91 -5.22 26.43
N ASP A 120 9.02 -4.50 25.75
CA ASP A 120 7.82 -5.04 25.11
C ASP A 120 8.07 -5.67 23.72
N GLY A 121 9.33 -5.64 23.24
CA GLY A 121 9.74 -6.15 21.95
C GLY A 121 9.53 -5.19 20.78
N SER A 122 9.09 -3.95 21.04
CA SER A 122 9.03 -2.92 20.00
C SER A 122 10.41 -2.36 19.68
N LEU A 123 10.56 -1.79 18.48
CA LEU A 123 11.77 -1.07 18.12
C LEU A 123 11.79 0.28 18.84
N ALA A 124 12.89 0.60 19.52
CA ALA A 124 13.09 1.91 20.13
C ALA A 124 13.03 2.99 19.04
N ASN A 125 12.06 3.87 19.19
CA ASN A 125 11.82 4.96 18.25
C ASN A 125 11.84 6.28 19.02
N SER A 126 12.66 7.24 18.58
CA SER A 126 12.65 8.57 19.17
C SER A 126 11.54 9.42 18.54
N SER A 127 10.83 10.15 19.37
CA SER A 127 9.84 11.15 18.91
C SER A 127 10.52 12.45 18.43
N GLU A 128 11.80 12.64 18.73
CA GLU A 128 12.56 13.80 18.28
C GLU A 128 13.06 13.57 16.85
N SER A 129 12.80 14.54 15.96
CA SER A 129 13.03 14.41 14.53
C SER A 129 14.45 13.98 14.15
N ASP A 130 15.45 14.63 14.76
CA ASP A 130 16.86 14.35 14.44
C ASP A 130 17.29 12.98 14.99
N GLN A 131 16.87 12.64 16.19
CA GLN A 131 17.17 11.34 16.79
C GLN A 131 16.46 10.20 16.05
N ALA A 132 15.26 10.43 15.57
CA ALA A 132 14.53 9.45 14.76
C ALA A 132 15.27 9.14 13.44
N ILE A 133 15.86 10.15 12.82
CA ILE A 133 16.66 9.97 11.60
C ILE A 133 17.91 9.14 11.92
N VAL A 134 18.65 9.48 12.96
CA VAL A 134 19.88 8.77 13.38
C VAL A 134 19.57 7.31 13.72
N THR A 135 18.51 7.07 14.48
CA THR A 135 18.07 5.69 14.84
C THR A 135 17.67 4.91 13.59
N GLY A 136 16.92 5.52 12.68
CA GLY A 136 16.54 4.89 11.42
C GLY A 136 17.73 4.54 10.53
N GLN A 137 18.70 5.42 10.42
CA GLN A 137 19.94 5.18 9.67
C GLN A 137 20.79 4.08 10.31
N ARG A 138 20.88 4.04 11.64
CA ARG A 138 21.58 2.96 12.36
C ARG A 138 20.91 1.62 12.09
N TYR A 139 19.58 1.56 12.22
CA TYR A 139 18.79 0.36 11.91
C TYR A 139 19.00 -0.11 10.47
N ALA A 140 18.91 0.82 9.52
CA ALA A 140 19.10 0.52 8.11
C ALA A 140 20.48 -0.10 7.84
N ARG A 141 21.57 0.49 8.38
CA ARG A 141 22.92 -0.05 8.22
C ARG A 141 23.08 -1.46 8.76
N ILE A 142 22.50 -1.74 9.94
CA ILE A 142 22.53 -3.08 10.56
C ILE A 142 21.90 -4.13 9.65
N HIS A 143 20.80 -3.79 8.99
CA HIS A 143 20.05 -4.71 8.15
C HIS A 143 20.40 -4.60 6.65
N GLY A 144 21.40 -3.80 6.29
CA GLY A 144 21.79 -3.60 4.89
C GLY A 144 20.64 -3.00 4.07
N LEU A 145 20.02 -1.96 4.63
CA LEU A 145 19.00 -1.11 4.04
C LEU A 145 19.51 0.33 3.97
N ARG A 146 18.84 1.15 3.20
CA ARG A 146 18.98 2.62 3.20
C ARG A 146 17.73 3.22 3.84
N CYS A 147 17.89 4.18 4.74
CA CYS A 147 16.80 4.94 5.34
C CYS A 147 16.73 6.32 4.70
N ASN A 148 15.59 6.64 4.10
CA ASN A 148 15.31 7.97 3.61
C ASN A 148 14.68 8.80 4.72
N ALA A 149 15.07 10.07 4.81
CA ALA A 149 14.44 11.02 5.72
C ALA A 149 12.95 11.18 5.40
N PRO A 150 12.14 11.63 6.36
CA PRO A 150 10.76 11.99 6.10
C PRO A 150 10.66 13.00 4.96
N MET A 151 9.87 12.68 3.95
CA MET A 151 9.66 13.51 2.77
C MET A 151 8.30 13.23 2.15
N SER A 152 7.75 14.19 1.45
CA SER A 152 6.58 13.97 0.60
C SER A 152 6.99 13.18 -0.64
N TRP A 153 6.31 12.08 -0.88
CA TRP A 153 6.53 11.25 -2.05
C TRP A 153 5.52 11.62 -3.13
N SER A 154 5.98 12.16 -4.25
CA SER A 154 5.13 12.28 -5.44
C SER A 154 4.90 10.89 -6.05
N VAL A 155 3.87 10.77 -6.90
CA VAL A 155 3.59 9.54 -7.67
C VAL A 155 4.86 9.07 -8.40
N GLU A 156 5.56 9.99 -9.05
CA GLU A 156 6.75 9.67 -9.83
C GLU A 156 7.94 9.24 -8.95
N LEU A 157 8.22 9.95 -7.85
CA LEU A 157 9.29 9.58 -6.92
C LEU A 157 9.04 8.20 -6.31
N LEU A 158 7.79 7.92 -5.94
CA LEU A 158 7.42 6.61 -5.40
C LEU A 158 7.58 5.51 -6.46
N ARG A 159 7.17 5.79 -7.72
CA ARG A 159 7.35 4.87 -8.83
C ARG A 159 8.83 4.56 -9.08
N GLN A 160 9.68 5.59 -9.10
CA GLN A 160 11.13 5.43 -9.27
C GLN A 160 11.76 4.63 -8.13
N ALA A 161 11.37 4.88 -6.89
CA ALA A 161 11.85 4.12 -5.75
C ALA A 161 11.40 2.65 -5.83
N LEU A 162 10.12 2.41 -6.10
CA LEU A 162 9.58 1.06 -6.28
C LEU A 162 10.16 0.32 -7.49
N SER A 163 10.60 1.01 -8.53
CA SER A 163 11.26 0.34 -9.67
C SER A 163 12.57 -0.36 -9.28
N ARG A 164 13.23 0.10 -8.20
CA ARG A 164 14.46 -0.49 -7.66
C ARG A 164 14.21 -1.65 -6.69
N GLY A 165 13.06 -1.69 -6.04
CA GLY A 165 12.71 -2.72 -5.07
C GLY A 165 11.49 -2.35 -4.22
N PRO A 166 11.02 -3.27 -3.36
CA PRO A 166 9.94 -2.98 -2.41
C PRO A 166 10.41 -1.92 -1.41
N LEU A 167 9.45 -1.18 -0.84
CA LEU A 167 9.70 -0.12 0.13
C LEU A 167 9.05 -0.48 1.47
N MET A 168 9.79 -0.30 2.57
CA MET A 168 9.22 -0.43 3.90
C MET A 168 8.95 0.96 4.48
N PHE A 169 7.70 1.19 4.86
CA PHE A 169 7.25 2.43 5.48
C PHE A 169 7.10 2.25 6.98
N ASP A 170 7.78 3.08 7.74
CA ASP A 170 7.58 3.27 9.18
C ASP A 170 6.69 4.50 9.37
N MET A 171 5.50 4.31 9.87
CA MET A 171 4.46 5.33 9.90
C MET A 171 3.75 5.38 11.26
N LEU A 172 3.19 6.50 11.61
CA LEU A 172 2.31 6.62 12.77
C LEU A 172 0.98 5.90 12.48
N TRP A 173 0.52 5.10 13.43
CA TRP A 173 -0.73 4.38 13.30
C TRP A 173 -1.94 5.15 13.82
N ARG A 174 -1.76 5.91 14.90
CA ARG A 174 -2.81 6.68 15.57
C ARG A 174 -2.41 8.13 15.72
N VAL A 175 -2.71 8.90 14.68
CA VAL A 175 -2.38 10.33 14.63
C VAL A 175 -3.11 11.12 15.70
N ASP A 176 -4.36 10.76 15.97
CA ASP A 176 -5.20 11.37 16.99
C ASP A 176 -4.64 11.21 18.42
N GLU A 177 -4.10 10.04 18.75
CA GLU A 177 -3.44 9.79 20.03
C GLU A 177 -2.11 10.57 20.12
N TYR A 178 -1.34 10.60 19.03
CA TYR A 178 -0.10 11.34 18.97
C TYR A 178 -0.31 12.85 19.16
N THR A 179 -1.26 13.44 18.43
CA THR A 179 -1.57 14.87 18.56
C THR A 179 -2.13 15.24 19.93
N ALA A 180 -2.75 14.28 20.62
CA ALA A 180 -3.21 14.45 22.01
C ALA A 180 -2.09 14.19 23.05
N GLY A 181 -0.84 13.98 22.63
CA GLY A 181 0.29 13.74 23.55
C GLY A 181 0.28 12.38 24.26
N ARG A 182 -0.58 11.44 23.81
CA ARG A 182 -0.67 10.10 24.41
C ARG A 182 0.32 9.09 23.82
N GLY A 183 1.16 9.53 22.89
CA GLY A 183 2.02 8.67 22.09
C GLY A 183 1.22 7.86 21.05
N SER A 184 1.88 7.46 20.00
CA SER A 184 1.31 6.51 19.03
C SER A 184 2.36 5.46 18.70
N PRO A 185 2.03 4.16 18.80
CA PRO A 185 2.94 3.14 18.34
C PRO A 185 3.17 3.33 16.84
N GLY A 186 4.43 3.33 16.42
CA GLY A 186 4.80 3.25 15.02
C GLY A 186 4.32 1.92 14.43
N HIS A 187 4.07 1.91 13.13
CA HIS A 187 3.75 0.67 12.42
C HIS A 187 4.54 0.59 11.12
N MET A 188 5.10 -0.59 10.85
CA MET A 188 5.87 -0.83 9.63
C MET A 188 5.12 -1.77 8.69
N ILE A 189 4.98 -1.33 7.45
CA ILE A 189 4.37 -2.07 6.35
C ILE A 189 5.32 -2.13 5.16
N VAL A 190 5.07 -3.03 4.20
CA VAL A 190 5.84 -3.12 2.96
C VAL A 190 4.95 -2.81 1.76
N VAL A 191 5.31 -1.78 1.02
CA VAL A 191 4.72 -1.49 -0.28
C VAL A 191 5.48 -2.30 -1.33
N VAL A 192 4.79 -3.25 -1.94
CA VAL A 192 5.38 -4.22 -2.87
C VAL A 192 5.04 -3.94 -4.32
N GLY A 193 4.11 -3.03 -4.59
CA GLY A 193 3.73 -2.75 -5.97
C GLY A 193 2.99 -1.43 -6.15
N MET A 194 2.96 -0.99 -7.40
CA MET A 194 2.31 0.24 -7.84
C MET A 194 1.84 0.08 -9.29
N ARG A 195 0.67 0.58 -9.58
CA ARG A 195 0.12 0.70 -10.94
C ARG A 195 -0.70 1.96 -11.06
N GLY A 196 -0.89 2.47 -12.26
CA GLY A 196 -1.76 3.62 -12.49
C GLY A 196 -1.50 4.39 -13.78
N ASP A 197 -2.22 5.50 -13.94
CA ASP A 197 -2.19 6.37 -15.09
C ASP A 197 -1.06 7.42 -15.07
N GLY A 198 -0.27 7.47 -13.99
CA GLY A 198 0.83 8.41 -13.83
C GLY A 198 0.40 9.85 -13.53
N ASN A 199 -0.90 10.09 -13.33
CA ASN A 199 -1.39 11.42 -13.01
C ASN A 199 -0.77 11.89 -11.67
N PRO A 200 -0.15 13.09 -11.63
CA PRO A 200 0.49 13.61 -10.42
C PRO A 200 -0.44 13.76 -9.20
N ASP A 201 -1.76 13.90 -9.41
CA ASP A 201 -2.74 13.93 -8.33
C ASP A 201 -2.90 12.57 -7.61
N GLY A 202 -2.45 11.49 -8.25
CA GLY A 202 -2.47 10.14 -7.71
C GLY A 202 -3.84 9.47 -7.62
N THR A 203 -4.89 10.09 -8.13
CA THR A 203 -6.26 9.52 -8.08
C THR A 203 -6.40 8.26 -8.91
N GLY A 204 -5.62 8.16 -10.00
CA GLY A 204 -5.55 6.97 -10.87
C GLY A 204 -4.49 5.95 -10.44
N THR A 205 -3.84 6.12 -9.29
CA THR A 205 -2.72 5.28 -8.83
C THR A 205 -3.13 4.40 -7.65
N THR A 206 -2.76 3.11 -7.73
CA THR A 206 -2.99 2.10 -6.69
C THR A 206 -1.67 1.52 -6.21
N LEU A 207 -1.54 1.37 -4.89
CA LEU A 207 -0.42 0.69 -4.23
C LEU A 207 -0.84 -0.71 -3.78
N ARG A 208 0.08 -1.68 -3.88
CA ARG A 208 -0.07 -3.01 -3.28
C ARG A 208 0.75 -3.09 -2.01
N ILE A 209 0.10 -3.44 -0.90
CA ILE A 209 0.65 -3.35 0.45
C ILE A 209 0.59 -4.73 1.11
N GLN A 210 1.69 -5.10 1.75
CA GLN A 210 1.78 -6.21 2.68
C GLN A 210 1.91 -5.63 4.09
N ASP A 211 0.89 -5.84 4.90
CA ASP A 211 0.79 -5.36 6.26
C ASP A 211 0.89 -6.56 7.22
N PRO A 212 1.93 -6.63 8.05
CA PRO A 212 2.10 -7.75 8.97
C PRO A 212 1.03 -7.82 10.07
N TRP A 213 0.24 -6.74 10.28
CA TRP A 213 -0.84 -6.67 11.25
C TRP A 213 -2.16 -7.23 10.71
N PRO A 214 -3.02 -7.87 11.50
CA PRO A 214 -2.82 -8.22 12.92
C PRO A 214 -1.90 -9.44 13.11
N PRO A 215 -1.40 -9.65 14.35
CA PRO A 215 -0.52 -10.79 14.65
C PRO A 215 -1.09 -12.13 14.17
N LYS A 216 -0.19 -13.01 13.68
CA LYS A 216 -0.47 -14.38 13.19
C LYS A 216 -1.37 -14.43 11.93
N ARG A 217 -1.85 -13.29 11.45
CA ARG A 217 -2.78 -13.24 10.31
C ARG A 217 -2.30 -12.28 9.22
N GLY A 218 -1.98 -11.03 9.61
CA GLY A 218 -1.61 -9.99 8.67
C GLY A 218 -2.64 -9.77 7.57
N LYS A 219 -2.31 -8.98 6.57
CA LYS A 219 -3.15 -8.77 5.38
C LYS A 219 -2.35 -8.26 4.20
N ILE A 220 -2.81 -8.63 3.00
CA ILE A 220 -2.34 -8.08 1.74
C ILE A 220 -3.52 -7.33 1.12
N TYR A 221 -3.35 -6.05 0.85
CA TYR A 221 -4.43 -5.23 0.30
C TYR A 221 -3.91 -4.19 -0.68
N SER A 222 -4.84 -3.55 -1.38
CA SER A 222 -4.57 -2.42 -2.26
C SER A 222 -5.16 -1.15 -1.68
N LYS A 223 -4.47 -0.03 -1.88
CA LYS A 223 -4.93 1.28 -1.44
C LYS A 223 -4.66 2.32 -2.52
N GLY A 224 -5.62 3.21 -2.78
CA GLY A 224 -5.42 4.33 -3.68
C GLY A 224 -4.33 5.28 -3.13
N TYR A 225 -3.41 5.68 -3.99
CA TYR A 225 -2.28 6.54 -3.60
C TYR A 225 -2.76 7.87 -3.00
N PHE A 226 -3.74 8.54 -3.62
CA PHE A 226 -4.28 9.80 -3.10
C PHE A 226 -4.74 9.66 -1.65
N LYS A 227 -5.60 8.66 -1.37
CA LYS A 227 -6.08 8.40 -0.01
C LYS A 227 -4.94 7.99 0.93
N TRP A 228 -3.98 7.22 0.44
CA TRP A 228 -2.83 6.81 1.23
C TRP A 228 -1.95 7.99 1.62
N SER A 229 -1.66 8.91 0.69
CA SER A 229 -0.85 10.10 0.93
C SER A 229 -1.51 11.10 1.90
N VAL A 230 -2.85 11.19 1.89
CA VAL A 230 -3.61 12.02 2.83
C VAL A 230 -3.67 11.39 4.23
N ASP A 231 -3.80 10.06 4.30
CA ASP A 231 -3.87 9.33 5.57
C ASP A 231 -2.47 9.20 6.24
N LEU A 232 -1.38 9.41 5.49
CA LEU A 232 -0.03 9.41 6.05
C LEU A 232 0.25 10.76 6.72
N PRO A 233 0.52 10.80 8.02
CA PRO A 233 1.01 12.02 8.66
C PRO A 233 2.34 12.41 8.05
N THR A 234 2.43 13.61 7.52
CA THR A 234 3.61 14.12 6.79
C THR A 234 4.85 14.29 7.67
N MET A 235 4.71 14.19 9.00
CA MET A 235 5.76 14.61 9.93
C MET A 235 6.60 13.48 10.52
N THR A 236 6.32 12.20 10.31
CA THR A 236 6.99 11.17 11.12
C THR A 236 7.15 9.81 10.48
N TYR A 237 7.12 9.68 9.17
CA TYR A 237 7.41 8.38 8.57
C TYR A 237 8.80 8.34 7.92
N ARG A 238 9.43 7.21 8.04
CA ARG A 238 10.69 6.87 7.37
C ARG A 238 10.44 5.83 6.31
N VAL A 239 11.20 5.89 5.24
CA VAL A 239 11.12 4.89 4.18
C VAL A 239 12.45 4.17 4.06
N PHE A 240 12.39 2.85 4.12
CA PHE A 240 13.55 1.99 3.97
C PHE A 240 13.54 1.31 2.61
N GLU A 241 14.68 1.34 1.94
CA GLU A 241 14.94 0.70 0.65
C GLU A 241 16.04 -0.35 0.80
N ARG A 242 16.07 -1.31 -0.14
CA ARG A 242 17.21 -2.23 -0.26
C ARG A 242 18.44 -1.54 -0.78
#